data_6a3c7f758c6d7e7134915fcc7dc97917
#
_entry.id   6a3c7f758c6d7e7134915fcc7dc97917
#
_cell.length_a   1.000
_cell.length_b   1.000
_cell.length_c   1.000
_cell.angle_alpha   90.00
_cell.angle_beta   90.00
_cell.angle_gamma   90.00
#
_symmetry.space_group_name_H-M   'P 1'
#
loop_
_entity.id
_entity.type
_entity.pdbx_description
1 polymer ?
#
loop_
_entity_poly.entity_id
_entity_poly.type
_entity_poly.pdbx_seq_one_letter_code
_entity_poly.pdbx_strand_id
1 'polypeptide(L)'
;MQIIRNETLSKINEKFLELNKSNKLALMPFIMAGDPNIEKTSEILLKLQEKGADLIELGIPYSDPLADGPIIQFSASKALKSGTTSIKVIQLLESLKDKLHIPVILFTYFNPILKFGLENFCELASKAGVAGLIIPDLPLEEASKFSKIISTYFIDLILLVAPTTPFERMKTVSYTHLTLPTSNDV
;
A
#
# COMPACT_ATOMS: atom_id res chain seq x y z
N MET A 1 9.05 33.36 -14.27
CA MET A 1 9.95 32.21 -14.04
C MET A 1 9.09 31.09 -13.45
N GLN A 2 8.51 30.23 -14.33
CA GLN A 2 7.68 29.10 -13.96
C GLN A 2 8.62 28.00 -13.45
N ILE A 3 8.50 27.67 -12.17
CA ILE A 3 9.14 26.48 -11.60
C ILE A 3 8.30 25.29 -12.10
N ILE A 4 8.76 24.65 -13.17
CA ILE A 4 8.28 23.33 -13.57
C ILE A 4 8.73 22.38 -12.46
N ARG A 5 7.83 22.04 -11.52
CA ARG A 5 8.03 20.87 -10.69
C ARG A 5 7.99 19.67 -11.62
N ASN A 6 9.11 19.02 -11.83
CA ASN A 6 9.13 17.65 -12.34
C ASN A 6 8.38 16.82 -11.30
N GLU A 7 7.10 16.58 -11.53
CA GLU A 7 6.32 15.61 -10.77
C GLU A 7 6.91 14.23 -11.10
N THR A 8 7.79 13.77 -10.24
CA THR A 8 8.27 12.39 -10.32
C THR A 8 7.05 11.50 -10.11
N LEU A 9 6.68 10.74 -11.13
CA LEU A 9 5.57 9.78 -11.04
C LEU A 9 5.84 8.81 -9.90
N SER A 10 4.80 8.40 -9.17
CA SER A 10 4.95 7.38 -8.15
C SER A 10 5.29 6.04 -8.79
N LYS A 11 5.98 5.17 -8.04
CA LYS A 11 6.32 3.80 -8.51
C LYS A 11 5.09 3.01 -8.96
N ILE A 12 3.94 3.23 -8.31
CA ILE A 12 2.68 2.59 -8.68
C ILE A 12 2.21 3.12 -10.03
N ASN A 13 2.20 4.44 -10.22
CA ASN A 13 1.81 5.05 -11.50
C ASN A 13 2.75 4.65 -12.64
N GLU A 14 4.06 4.62 -12.40
CA GLU A 14 5.04 4.15 -13.39
C GLU A 14 4.72 2.71 -13.84
N LYS A 15 4.43 1.81 -12.89
CA LYS A 15 4.07 0.43 -13.21
C LYS A 15 2.78 0.33 -14.02
N PHE A 16 1.73 1.06 -13.65
CA PHE A 16 0.48 1.06 -14.42
C PHE A 16 0.64 1.65 -15.82
N LEU A 17 1.46 2.69 -15.99
CA LEU A 17 1.77 3.23 -17.31
C LEU A 17 2.53 2.23 -18.20
N GLU A 18 3.47 1.48 -17.62
CA GLU A 18 4.18 0.39 -18.33
C GLU A 18 3.21 -0.69 -18.81
N LEU A 19 2.32 -1.16 -17.93
CA LEU A 19 1.32 -2.18 -18.24
C LEU A 19 0.33 -1.71 -19.31
N ASN A 20 -0.15 -0.46 -19.19
CA ASN A 20 -1.07 0.13 -20.18
C ASN A 20 -0.42 0.22 -21.57
N LYS A 21 0.84 0.63 -21.68
CA LYS A 21 1.57 0.64 -22.96
C LYS A 21 1.66 -0.74 -23.59
N SER A 22 1.69 -1.78 -22.78
CA SER A 22 1.76 -3.19 -23.22
C SER A 22 0.37 -3.85 -23.34
N ASN A 23 -0.71 -3.13 -23.10
CA ASN A 23 -2.11 -3.62 -23.02
C ASN A 23 -2.24 -4.84 -22.10
N LYS A 24 -1.59 -4.80 -20.93
CA LYS A 24 -1.60 -5.86 -19.93
C LYS A 24 -2.36 -5.44 -18.68
N LEU A 25 -3.02 -6.42 -18.04
CA LEU A 25 -3.60 -6.25 -16.70
C LEU A 25 -2.52 -6.45 -15.64
N ALA A 26 -2.64 -5.71 -14.53
CA ALA A 26 -1.75 -5.88 -13.38
C ALA A 26 -2.09 -7.17 -12.61
N LEU A 27 -1.09 -7.97 -12.30
CA LEU A 27 -1.19 -9.07 -11.34
C LEU A 27 -0.69 -8.56 -9.98
N MET A 28 -1.62 -8.39 -9.04
CA MET A 28 -1.36 -7.85 -7.70
C MET A 28 -1.87 -8.83 -6.62
N PRO A 29 -1.06 -9.81 -6.19
CA PRO A 29 -1.43 -10.72 -5.12
C PRO A 29 -1.39 -10.04 -3.76
N PHE A 30 -2.33 -10.43 -2.87
CA PHE A 30 -2.30 -10.12 -1.44
C PHE A 30 -1.67 -11.28 -0.67
N ILE A 31 -0.77 -10.98 0.27
CA ILE A 31 -0.28 -11.93 1.27
C ILE A 31 -0.24 -11.30 2.66
N MET A 32 -0.44 -12.11 3.70
CA MET A 32 -0.29 -11.68 5.10
C MET A 32 1.16 -11.86 5.54
N ALA A 33 1.81 -10.78 5.95
CA ALA A 33 3.17 -10.85 6.49
C ALA A 33 3.19 -11.68 7.79
N GLY A 34 4.11 -12.64 7.87
CA GLY A 34 4.28 -13.50 9.04
C GLY A 34 3.40 -14.76 9.04
N ASP A 35 2.64 -15.05 7.98
CA ASP A 35 1.96 -16.33 7.82
C ASP A 35 2.74 -17.23 6.83
N PRO A 36 3.33 -18.34 7.23
CA PRO A 36 3.40 -18.88 8.59
C PRO A 36 4.43 -18.19 9.50
N ASN A 37 5.43 -17.50 8.96
CA ASN A 37 6.43 -16.72 9.67
C ASN A 37 7.08 -15.66 8.75
N ILE A 38 7.93 -14.81 9.32
CA ILE A 38 8.52 -13.68 8.59
C ILE A 38 9.55 -14.14 7.54
N GLU A 39 10.27 -15.22 7.78
CA GLU A 39 11.26 -15.79 6.87
C GLU A 39 10.57 -16.33 5.61
N LYS A 40 9.44 -17.03 5.77
CA LYS A 40 8.63 -17.51 4.64
C LYS A 40 7.99 -16.36 3.87
N THR A 41 7.62 -15.28 4.53
CA THR A 41 7.13 -14.08 3.84
C THR A 41 8.20 -13.54 2.88
N SER A 42 9.46 -13.48 3.31
CA SER A 42 10.59 -13.08 2.45
C SER A 42 10.69 -13.94 1.19
N GLU A 43 10.69 -15.27 1.36
CA GLU A 43 10.77 -16.22 0.23
C GLU A 43 9.58 -16.05 -0.73
N ILE A 44 8.35 -15.87 -0.18
CA ILE A 44 7.12 -15.71 -0.97
C ILE A 44 7.17 -14.41 -1.78
N LEU A 45 7.58 -13.30 -1.19
CA LEU A 45 7.70 -12.00 -1.88
C LEU A 45 8.61 -12.10 -3.11
N LEU A 46 9.81 -12.67 -2.93
CA LEU A 46 10.76 -12.85 -4.03
C LEU A 46 10.23 -13.83 -5.09
N LYS A 47 9.53 -14.89 -4.66
CA LYS A 47 8.94 -15.86 -5.57
C LYS A 47 7.79 -15.28 -6.38
N LEU A 48 6.94 -14.44 -5.78
CA LEU A 48 5.86 -13.74 -6.50
C LEU A 48 6.44 -12.83 -7.58
N GLN A 49 7.47 -12.07 -7.27
CA GLN A 49 8.18 -11.25 -8.28
C GLN A 49 8.76 -12.12 -9.40
N GLU A 50 9.46 -13.22 -9.08
CA GLU A 50 10.01 -14.15 -10.06
C GLU A 50 8.93 -14.73 -10.98
N LYS A 51 7.71 -14.96 -10.46
CA LYS A 51 6.58 -15.52 -11.21
C LYS A 51 5.72 -14.46 -11.91
N GLY A 52 6.14 -13.20 -11.92
CA GLY A 52 5.55 -12.16 -12.74
C GLY A 52 4.44 -11.37 -12.06
N ALA A 53 4.42 -11.31 -10.73
CA ALA A 53 3.61 -10.30 -10.05
C ALA A 53 4.11 -8.90 -10.41
N ASP A 54 3.19 -7.98 -10.71
CA ASP A 54 3.50 -6.61 -11.08
C ASP A 54 3.59 -5.68 -9.88
N LEU A 55 2.76 -5.94 -8.87
CA LEU A 55 2.74 -5.28 -7.55
C LEU A 55 2.45 -6.35 -6.49
N ILE A 56 2.65 -6.03 -5.22
CA ILE A 56 2.25 -6.91 -4.10
C ILE A 56 1.52 -6.07 -3.05
N GLU A 57 0.37 -6.57 -2.59
CA GLU A 57 -0.25 -6.11 -1.35
C GLU A 57 0.26 -6.96 -0.18
N LEU A 58 0.92 -6.33 0.77
CA LEU A 58 1.46 -6.98 1.96
C LEU A 58 0.69 -6.55 3.20
N GLY A 59 -0.11 -7.46 3.74
CA GLY A 59 -0.89 -7.25 4.96
C GLY A 59 0.00 -7.21 6.20
N ILE A 60 -0.13 -6.17 7.02
CA ILE A 60 0.42 -6.13 8.38
C ILE A 60 -0.63 -6.73 9.32
N PRO A 61 -0.32 -7.81 10.06
CA PRO A 61 -1.31 -8.45 10.91
C PRO A 61 -1.77 -7.51 12.05
N TYR A 62 -3.08 -7.52 12.30
CA TYR A 62 -3.72 -6.72 13.34
C TYR A 62 -4.68 -7.59 14.16
N SER A 63 -4.83 -7.30 15.45
CA SER A 63 -5.63 -8.10 16.38
C SER A 63 -7.14 -7.87 16.27
N ASP A 64 -7.55 -6.73 15.68
CA ASP A 64 -8.95 -6.32 15.57
C ASP A 64 -9.30 -5.92 14.11
N PRO A 65 -9.23 -6.87 13.16
CA PRO A 65 -9.33 -6.60 11.72
C PRO A 65 -10.80 -6.54 11.25
N LEU A 66 -11.49 -5.45 11.56
CA LEU A 66 -12.94 -5.28 11.32
C LEU A 66 -13.35 -5.37 9.84
N ALA A 67 -12.47 -5.04 8.91
CA ALA A 67 -12.75 -5.07 7.47
C ALA A 67 -12.40 -6.43 6.81
N ASP A 68 -11.73 -7.35 7.51
CA ASP A 68 -11.23 -8.58 6.94
C ASP A 68 -12.25 -9.72 7.03
N GLY A 69 -12.27 -10.57 5.99
CA GLY A 69 -13.00 -11.83 6.02
C GLY A 69 -12.28 -12.92 6.86
N PRO A 70 -12.96 -14.04 7.17
CA PRO A 70 -12.47 -15.04 8.09
C PRO A 70 -11.13 -15.67 7.68
N ILE A 71 -10.85 -15.79 6.39
CA ILE A 71 -9.57 -16.34 5.89
C ILE A 71 -8.42 -15.39 6.22
N ILE A 72 -8.59 -14.10 5.98
CA ILE A 72 -7.57 -13.07 6.27
C ILE A 72 -7.37 -12.95 7.78
N GLN A 73 -8.47 -12.93 8.56
CA GLN A 73 -8.40 -12.93 10.03
C GLN A 73 -7.64 -14.13 10.58
N PHE A 74 -7.86 -15.32 10.01
CA PHE A 74 -7.14 -16.53 10.41
C PHE A 74 -5.64 -16.41 10.13
N SER A 75 -5.27 -15.93 8.94
CA SER A 75 -3.88 -15.69 8.56
C SER A 75 -3.21 -14.63 9.46
N ALA A 76 -3.91 -13.51 9.73
CA ALA A 76 -3.44 -12.49 10.67
C ALA A 76 -3.22 -13.05 12.10
N SER A 77 -4.14 -13.88 12.58
CA SER A 77 -4.02 -14.54 13.90
C SER A 77 -2.77 -15.44 13.98
N LYS A 78 -2.47 -16.20 12.91
CA LYS A 78 -1.24 -17.02 12.83
C LYS A 78 0.01 -16.16 12.84
N ALA A 79 0.01 -15.09 12.05
CA ALA A 79 1.12 -14.14 11.97
C ALA A 79 1.40 -13.44 13.30
N LEU A 80 0.36 -13.04 14.04
CA LEU A 80 0.49 -12.47 15.37
C LEU A 80 1.06 -13.48 16.38
N LYS A 81 0.59 -14.74 16.33
CA LYS A 81 1.11 -15.82 17.18
C LYS A 81 2.58 -16.14 16.90
N SER A 82 3.05 -15.97 15.66
CA SER A 82 4.46 -16.08 15.30
C SER A 82 5.30 -14.85 15.72
N GLY A 83 4.67 -13.87 16.37
CA GLY A 83 5.33 -12.66 16.87
C GLY A 83 5.61 -11.61 15.81
N THR A 84 4.86 -11.60 14.70
CA THR A 84 4.97 -10.57 13.65
C THR A 84 4.39 -9.25 14.15
N THR A 85 5.12 -8.16 13.92
CA THR A 85 4.74 -6.78 14.26
C THR A 85 4.99 -5.86 13.08
N SER A 86 4.39 -4.66 13.07
CA SER A 86 4.59 -3.67 12.01
C SER A 86 6.08 -3.36 11.78
N ILE A 87 6.87 -3.22 12.85
CA ILE A 87 8.31 -2.96 12.72
C ILE A 87 9.06 -4.11 12.05
N LYS A 88 8.72 -5.37 12.39
CA LYS A 88 9.35 -6.54 11.74
C LYS A 88 9.01 -6.62 10.24
N VAL A 89 7.79 -6.24 9.86
CA VAL A 89 7.39 -6.18 8.44
C VAL A 89 8.18 -5.12 7.69
N ILE A 90 8.34 -3.93 8.27
CA ILE A 90 9.13 -2.85 7.67
C ILE A 90 10.62 -3.27 7.57
N GLN A 91 11.19 -3.85 8.62
CA GLN A 91 12.57 -4.37 8.62
C GLN A 91 12.79 -5.47 7.57
N LEU A 92 11.79 -6.36 7.39
CA LEU A 92 11.81 -7.35 6.32
C LEU A 92 11.94 -6.67 4.94
N LEU A 93 11.07 -5.70 4.65
CA LEU A 93 11.11 -4.99 3.36
C LEU A 93 12.42 -4.24 3.17
N GLU A 94 12.95 -3.60 4.21
CA GLU A 94 14.25 -2.94 4.16
C GLU A 94 15.37 -3.93 3.81
N SER A 95 15.35 -5.14 4.38
CA SER A 95 16.32 -6.19 4.06
C SER A 95 16.22 -6.74 2.62
N LEU A 96 15.06 -6.55 1.99
CA LEU A 96 14.80 -6.99 0.61
C LEU A 96 14.94 -5.88 -0.42
N LYS A 97 15.26 -4.66 -0.04
CA LYS A 97 15.25 -3.47 -0.90
C LYS A 97 16.04 -3.62 -2.19
N ASP A 98 17.18 -4.32 -2.14
CA ASP A 98 18.05 -4.54 -3.30
C ASP A 98 17.66 -5.78 -4.13
N LYS A 99 16.63 -6.52 -3.72
CA LYS A 99 16.18 -7.77 -4.35
C LYS A 99 14.74 -7.70 -4.84
N LEU A 100 13.90 -6.92 -4.17
CA LEU A 100 12.48 -6.76 -4.48
C LEU A 100 12.28 -5.43 -5.22
N HIS A 101 12.02 -5.51 -6.53
CA HIS A 101 11.98 -4.35 -7.41
C HIS A 101 10.57 -3.92 -7.80
N ILE A 102 9.57 -4.80 -7.63
CA ILE A 102 8.17 -4.45 -7.87
C ILE A 102 7.61 -3.63 -6.71
N PRO A 103 6.65 -2.70 -6.97
CA PRO A 103 6.05 -1.91 -5.91
C PRO A 103 5.35 -2.76 -4.86
N VAL A 104 5.62 -2.47 -3.58
CA VAL A 104 4.94 -3.08 -2.44
C VAL A 104 4.00 -2.05 -1.82
N ILE A 105 2.75 -2.46 -1.64
CA ILE A 105 1.69 -1.69 -1.00
C ILE A 105 1.42 -2.36 0.36
N LEU A 106 1.60 -1.62 1.45
CA LEU A 106 1.23 -2.12 2.76
C LEU A 106 -0.28 -1.99 2.97
N PHE A 107 -0.90 -3.07 3.40
CA PHE A 107 -2.30 -3.11 3.83
C PHE A 107 -2.33 -3.18 5.35
N THR A 108 -2.83 -2.15 6.02
CA THR A 108 -2.84 -2.08 7.48
C THR A 108 -4.02 -1.25 7.97
N TYR A 109 -4.33 -1.36 9.26
CA TYR A 109 -5.37 -0.57 9.91
C TYR A 109 -4.83 0.77 10.44
N PHE A 110 -5.72 1.72 10.66
CA PHE A 110 -5.37 3.07 11.08
C PHE A 110 -4.75 3.10 12.49
N ASN A 111 -5.32 2.35 13.42
CA ASN A 111 -4.87 2.32 14.82
C ASN A 111 -3.41 1.84 15.01
N PRO A 112 -2.91 0.78 14.34
CA PRO A 112 -1.49 0.44 14.34
C PRO A 112 -0.56 1.58 13.91
N ILE A 113 -0.94 2.34 12.88
CA ILE A 113 -0.15 3.50 12.41
C ILE A 113 -0.13 4.60 13.47
N LEU A 114 -1.29 4.93 14.06
CA LEU A 114 -1.38 5.93 15.12
C LEU A 114 -0.51 5.57 16.34
N LYS A 115 -0.55 4.30 16.76
CA LYS A 115 0.29 3.81 17.88
C LYS A 115 1.78 3.86 17.58
N PHE A 116 2.16 3.64 16.32
CA PHE A 116 3.54 3.70 15.88
C PHE A 116 4.04 5.16 15.78
N GLY A 117 3.12 6.10 15.57
CA GLY A 117 3.36 7.49 15.18
C GLY A 117 3.46 7.61 13.66
N LEU A 118 2.57 8.45 13.08
CA LEU A 118 2.39 8.55 11.62
C LEU A 118 3.68 8.86 10.88
N GLU A 119 4.37 9.93 11.29
CA GLU A 119 5.60 10.38 10.63
C GLU A 119 6.71 9.33 10.72
N ASN A 120 6.88 8.72 11.90
CA ASN A 120 7.87 7.67 12.12
C ASN A 120 7.57 6.42 11.27
N PHE A 121 6.28 6.02 11.21
CA PHE A 121 5.85 4.91 10.35
C PHE A 121 6.16 5.19 8.88
N CYS A 122 5.79 6.38 8.38
CA CYS A 122 6.01 6.77 6.98
C CYS A 122 7.49 6.88 6.63
N GLU A 123 8.30 7.44 7.53
CA GLU A 123 9.75 7.54 7.32
C GLU A 123 10.40 6.17 7.17
N LEU A 124 10.08 5.23 8.07
CA LEU A 124 10.64 3.87 8.01
C LEU A 124 10.09 3.09 6.82
N ALA A 125 8.81 3.20 6.51
CA ALA A 125 8.19 2.57 5.34
C ALA A 125 8.81 3.08 4.03
N SER A 126 9.02 4.38 3.90
CA SER A 126 9.69 5.00 2.76
C SER A 126 11.13 4.49 2.59
N LYS A 127 11.92 4.47 3.68
CA LYS A 127 13.28 3.91 3.68
C LYS A 127 13.32 2.45 3.24
N ALA A 128 12.31 1.67 3.65
CA ALA A 128 12.14 0.28 3.26
C ALA A 128 11.63 0.09 1.82
N GLY A 129 11.33 1.18 1.10
CA GLY A 129 10.92 1.14 -0.31
C GLY A 129 9.43 0.88 -0.54
N VAL A 130 8.59 1.01 0.49
CA VAL A 130 7.12 0.92 0.36
C VAL A 130 6.62 1.97 -0.62
N ALA A 131 5.77 1.56 -1.56
CA ALA A 131 5.24 2.42 -2.61
C ALA A 131 3.86 3.01 -2.27
N GLY A 132 3.07 2.32 -1.46
CA GLY A 132 1.72 2.76 -1.12
C GLY A 132 1.20 2.18 0.19
N LEU A 133 0.11 2.78 0.68
CA LEU A 133 -0.65 2.34 1.86
C LEU A 133 -2.12 2.17 1.51
N ILE A 134 -2.71 1.05 1.92
CA ILE A 134 -4.15 0.82 1.98
C ILE A 134 -4.54 0.77 3.46
N ILE A 135 -5.49 1.63 3.86
CA ILE A 135 -5.98 1.73 5.24
C ILE A 135 -7.50 1.66 5.19
N PRO A 136 -8.10 0.45 5.30
CA PRO A 136 -9.53 0.24 5.04
C PRO A 136 -10.46 0.96 6.03
N ASP A 137 -9.99 1.24 7.23
CA ASP A 137 -10.72 1.93 8.30
C ASP A 137 -10.37 3.42 8.43
N LEU A 138 -9.61 4.00 7.48
CA LEU A 138 -9.32 5.43 7.48
C LEU A 138 -10.58 6.23 7.16
N PRO A 139 -11.04 7.13 8.06
CA PRO A 139 -12.17 8.00 7.78
C PRO A 139 -11.87 8.91 6.58
N LEU A 140 -12.85 9.08 5.68
CA LEU A 140 -12.66 9.88 4.47
C LEU A 140 -12.30 11.34 4.80
N GLU A 141 -12.85 11.85 5.89
CA GLU A 141 -12.59 13.21 6.40
C GLU A 141 -11.12 13.41 6.77
N GLU A 142 -10.45 12.36 7.25
CA GLU A 142 -9.01 12.37 7.57
C GLU A 142 -8.13 12.06 6.35
N ALA A 143 -8.67 11.42 5.31
CA ALA A 143 -7.90 10.92 4.18
C ALA A 143 -7.11 12.05 3.46
N SER A 144 -7.72 13.23 3.29
CA SER A 144 -7.04 14.37 2.63
C SER A 144 -5.84 14.88 3.43
N LYS A 145 -5.98 14.99 4.74
CA LYS A 145 -4.89 15.41 5.63
C LYS A 145 -3.80 14.36 5.67
N PHE A 146 -4.20 13.09 5.78
CA PHE A 146 -3.30 11.94 5.82
C PHE A 146 -2.50 11.81 4.52
N SER A 147 -3.17 11.93 3.36
CA SER A 147 -2.54 11.89 2.04
C SER A 147 -1.46 12.96 1.88
N LYS A 148 -1.71 14.19 2.35
CA LYS A 148 -0.71 15.26 2.31
C LYS A 148 0.55 14.95 3.12
N ILE A 149 0.40 14.29 4.27
CA ILE A 149 1.54 13.90 5.11
C ILE A 149 2.32 12.78 4.43
N ILE A 150 1.65 11.69 4.04
CA ILE A 150 2.36 10.52 3.49
C ILE A 150 3.00 10.79 2.14
N SER A 151 2.44 11.70 1.32
CA SER A 151 3.02 12.10 0.03
C SER A 151 4.40 12.76 0.19
N THR A 152 4.69 13.39 1.32
CA THR A 152 6.02 13.95 1.60
C THR A 152 7.10 12.87 1.76
N TYR A 153 6.68 11.62 1.99
CA TYR A 153 7.54 10.44 2.07
C TYR A 153 7.55 9.60 0.78
N PHE A 154 6.96 10.13 -0.31
CA PHE A 154 6.84 9.42 -1.60
C PHE A 154 6.06 8.09 -1.51
N ILE A 155 5.06 8.05 -0.63
CA ILE A 155 4.14 6.92 -0.46
C ILE A 155 2.75 7.36 -0.94
N ASP A 156 2.10 6.55 -1.77
CA ASP A 156 0.72 6.79 -2.21
C ASP A 156 -0.29 6.29 -1.16
N LEU A 157 -1.32 7.07 -0.88
CA LEU A 157 -2.49 6.57 -0.15
C LEU A 157 -3.49 5.98 -1.16
N ILE A 158 -3.90 4.74 -0.98
CA ILE A 158 -4.86 4.06 -1.84
C ILE A 158 -6.17 3.92 -1.07
N LEU A 159 -7.22 4.57 -1.56
CA LEU A 159 -8.56 4.49 -0.96
C LEU A 159 -9.40 3.43 -1.66
N LEU A 160 -10.19 2.70 -0.87
CA LEU A 160 -11.07 1.65 -1.36
C LEU A 160 -12.48 2.19 -1.59
N VAL A 161 -13.09 1.78 -2.69
CA VAL A 161 -14.51 2.00 -2.98
C VAL A 161 -15.17 0.67 -3.24
N ALA A 162 -16.40 0.50 -2.76
CA ALA A 162 -17.23 -0.67 -3.03
C ALA A 162 -18.22 -0.38 -4.18
N PRO A 163 -18.74 -1.39 -4.87
CA PRO A 163 -19.80 -1.22 -5.88
C PRO A 163 -21.04 -0.51 -5.33
N THR A 164 -21.26 -0.59 -4.03
CA THR A 164 -22.36 0.09 -3.31
C THR A 164 -22.02 1.50 -2.84
N THR A 165 -20.80 1.99 -3.09
CA THR A 165 -20.39 3.34 -2.67
C THR A 165 -21.18 4.38 -3.47
N PRO A 166 -21.88 5.35 -2.82
CA PRO A 166 -22.61 6.40 -3.51
C PRO A 166 -21.69 7.24 -4.42
N PHE A 167 -22.20 7.67 -5.57
CA PHE A 167 -21.43 8.38 -6.58
C PHE A 167 -20.75 9.66 -6.04
N GLU A 168 -21.45 10.43 -5.21
CA GLU A 168 -20.85 11.63 -4.58
C GLU A 168 -19.67 11.29 -3.66
N ARG A 169 -19.73 10.16 -2.97
CA ARG A 169 -18.64 9.65 -2.15
C ARG A 169 -17.47 9.18 -3.03
N MET A 170 -17.75 8.51 -4.16
CA MET A 170 -16.72 8.13 -5.14
C MET A 170 -15.99 9.36 -5.69
N LYS A 171 -16.71 10.43 -6.03
CA LYS A 171 -16.10 11.70 -6.43
C LYS A 171 -15.16 12.24 -5.36
N THR A 172 -15.60 12.28 -4.10
CA THR A 172 -14.78 12.79 -3.00
C THR A 172 -13.52 11.95 -2.83
N VAL A 173 -13.63 10.62 -2.89
CA VAL A 173 -12.49 9.69 -2.88
C VAL A 173 -11.55 10.00 -4.04
N SER A 174 -12.06 10.12 -5.26
CA SER A 174 -11.28 10.43 -6.47
C SER A 174 -10.56 11.78 -6.35
N TYR A 175 -11.24 12.82 -5.85
CA TYR A 175 -10.65 14.15 -5.67
C TYR A 175 -9.53 14.18 -4.63
N THR A 176 -9.58 13.29 -3.65
CA THR A 176 -8.52 13.18 -2.61
C THR A 176 -7.24 12.57 -3.19
N HIS A 177 -7.36 11.81 -4.31
CA HIS A 177 -6.26 11.13 -4.97
C HIS A 177 -5.81 11.74 -6.29
N LEU A 178 -6.65 12.59 -6.93
CA LEU A 178 -6.36 13.07 -8.26
C LEU A 178 -5.57 14.38 -8.22
N THR A 179 -4.26 14.27 -8.25
CA THR A 179 -3.40 15.15 -9.06
C THR A 179 -3.19 14.57 -10.46
N LEU A 180 -4.17 13.86 -11.02
CA LEU A 180 -4.15 13.51 -12.43
C LEU A 180 -4.62 14.72 -13.22
N PRO A 181 -3.90 15.17 -14.28
CA PRO A 181 -4.42 16.16 -15.19
C PRO A 181 -5.68 15.57 -15.82
N THR A 182 -6.84 16.11 -15.49
CA THR A 182 -8.04 15.91 -16.28
C THR A 182 -7.80 16.53 -17.62
N SER A 183 -7.46 15.74 -18.62
CA SER A 183 -7.61 16.15 -20.00
C SER A 183 -9.11 16.29 -20.26
N ASN A 184 -9.66 17.48 -20.03
CA ASN A 184 -10.90 17.91 -20.65
C ASN A 184 -10.57 18.18 -22.12
N ASP A 185 -10.68 17.16 -22.95
CA ASP A 185 -10.78 17.29 -24.38
C ASP A 185 -11.73 16.19 -24.88
N VAL A 186 -12.99 16.52 -24.91
CA VAL A 186 -13.96 16.12 -25.94
C VAL A 186 -14.87 17.30 -26.20
#